data_873c445210ab268b904036ba591994a6
#
_entry.id   873c445210ab268b904036ba591994a6
#
_cell.length_a   1.000
_cell.length_b   1.000
_cell.length_c   1.000
_cell.angle_alpha   90.00
_cell.angle_beta   90.00
_cell.angle_gamma   90.00
#
_symmetry.space_group_name_H-M   'P 1'
#
loop_
_entity.id
_entity.type
_entity.pdbx_description
1 polymer ?
#
loop_
_entity_poly.entity_id
_entity_poly.type
_entity_poly.pdbx_seq_one_letter_code
_entity_poly.pdbx_strand_id
1 'polypeptide(L)'
;MTCRPLPALAVAVLLAAAGPADAAEPFRVEGLPRDDSLTIRETPDGAAPALGQIPVGRRVLGFGCTNDTPSGLTWCRVKFGRTVGWARRRYLTPD
;
A
#
# COMPACT_ATOMS: atom_id res chain seq x y z
N MET A 1 32.54 31.19 -26.61
CA MET A 1 32.25 30.90 -26.39
C MET A 1 31.50 30.43 -25.95
N THR A 2 31.12 30.15 -25.70
CA THR A 2 30.55 29.73 -25.35
C THR A 2 29.91 28.99 -25.00
N CYS A 3 29.62 28.61 -24.76
CA CYS A 3 29.16 27.89 -24.47
C CYS A 3 28.51 27.41 -23.89
N ARG A 4 28.02 27.10 -23.58
CA ARG A 4 27.41 26.64 -23.12
C ARG A 4 26.81 26.12 -22.59
N PRO A 5 26.42 25.67 -22.27
CA PRO A 5 26.01 25.17 -21.59
C PRO A 5 25.02 24.63 -21.32
N LEU A 6 24.37 24.48 -21.12
CA LEU A 6 23.52 24.03 -21.01
C LEU A 6 23.12 22.90 -20.51
N PRO A 7 23.23 22.30 -20.63
CA PRO A 7 23.16 21.04 -20.26
C PRO A 7 22.45 20.81 -19.09
N ALA A 8 22.60 21.31 -18.32
CA ALA A 8 22.03 21.07 -17.16
C ALA A 8 20.68 20.70 -17.09
N LEU A 9 20.02 21.08 -17.97
CA LEU A 9 18.76 20.87 -17.98
C LEU A 9 18.26 19.60 -17.78
N ALA A 10 18.69 18.77 -18.32
CA ALA A 10 18.15 17.52 -18.33
C ALA A 10 17.81 16.99 -17.00
N VAL A 11 18.44 17.33 -16.12
CA VAL A 11 18.21 16.84 -14.87
C VAL A 11 16.89 16.94 -14.32
N ALA A 12 16.34 17.97 -14.47
CA ALA A 12 15.08 18.18 -13.89
C ALA A 12 14.10 17.15 -14.19
N VAL A 13 14.17 16.67 -15.30
CA VAL A 13 13.20 15.78 -15.71
C VAL A 13 13.08 14.58 -14.87
N LEU A 14 14.12 14.10 -14.45
CA LEU A 14 14.07 12.93 -13.72
C LEU A 14 13.30 13.01 -12.50
N LEU A 15 13.43 14.03 -11.86
CA LEU A 15 12.78 14.14 -10.63
C LEU A 15 11.33 14.02 -10.72
N ALA A 16 10.84 14.55 -11.71
CA ALA A 16 9.42 14.54 -11.83
C ALA A 16 8.90 13.16 -11.91
N ALA A 17 9.62 12.32 -12.49
CA ALA A 17 9.10 11.02 -12.68
C ALA A 17 9.05 10.24 -11.42
N ALA A 18 9.84 10.52 -10.53
CA ALA A 18 9.95 9.69 -9.43
C ALA A 18 8.87 9.80 -8.45
N GLY A 19 8.26 10.64 -8.43
CA GLY A 19 7.53 10.77 -7.44
C GLY A 19 6.44 10.19 -6.85
N PRO A 20 5.40 10.73 -7.04
CA PRO A 20 4.25 10.45 -6.29
C PRO A 20 3.68 9.10 -6.42
N ALA A 21 3.95 8.51 -7.47
CA ALA A 21 3.28 7.26 -7.71
C ALA A 21 3.53 6.20 -6.66
N ASP A 22 4.61 6.30 -5.98
CA ASP A 22 4.96 5.28 -5.02
C ASP A 22 4.69 5.68 -3.60
N ALA A 23 4.02 6.75 -3.38
CA ALA A 23 3.77 7.20 -2.03
C ALA A 23 2.83 6.25 -1.33
N ALA A 24 3.21 5.83 -0.16
CA ALA A 24 2.37 4.98 0.66
C ALA A 24 1.29 5.80 1.34
N GLU A 25 0.16 5.21 1.51
CA GLU A 25 -0.95 5.85 2.21
C GLU A 25 -1.13 5.19 3.57
N PRO A 26 -1.15 5.95 4.66
CA PRO A 26 -1.33 5.36 5.97
C PRO A 26 -2.79 4.99 6.22
N PHE A 27 -3.00 3.84 6.81
CA PHE A 27 -4.31 3.38 7.25
C PHE A 27 -4.23 2.89 8.67
N ARG A 28 -5.38 2.84 9.32
CA ARG A 28 -5.54 2.23 10.63
C ARG A 28 -6.53 1.07 10.48
N VAL A 29 -6.25 -0.03 11.13
CA VAL A 29 -7.13 -1.19 11.07
C VAL A 29 -8.28 -0.98 12.02
N GLU A 30 -9.50 -0.98 11.50
CA GLU A 30 -10.72 -0.76 12.27
C GLU A 30 -11.86 -1.60 11.70
N GLY A 31 -12.97 -1.63 12.41
CA GLY A 31 -14.15 -2.34 11.91
C GLY A 31 -14.20 -3.81 12.31
N LEU A 32 -13.27 -4.25 13.13
CA LEU A 32 -13.24 -5.60 13.67
C LEU A 32 -13.47 -5.54 15.19
N PRO A 33 -13.86 -6.65 15.79
CA PRO A 33 -13.95 -6.71 17.24
C PRO A 33 -12.62 -6.39 17.89
N ARG A 34 -12.68 -5.83 19.09
CA ARG A 34 -11.50 -5.30 19.75
C ARG A 34 -10.31 -6.27 19.84
N ASP A 35 -10.57 -7.52 20.03
CA ASP A 35 -9.50 -8.49 20.20
C ASP A 35 -9.18 -9.24 18.93
N ASP A 36 -9.67 -8.78 17.80
CA ASP A 36 -9.47 -9.45 16.54
C ASP A 36 -8.31 -8.82 15.78
N SER A 37 -7.98 -9.41 14.65
CA SER A 37 -6.89 -8.99 13.80
C SER A 37 -7.30 -9.08 12.33
N LEU A 38 -6.67 -8.25 11.52
CA LEU A 38 -6.85 -8.30 10.07
C LEU A 38 -5.75 -9.16 9.48
N THR A 39 -6.11 -10.15 8.70
CA THR A 39 -5.16 -11.05 8.09
C THR A 39 -4.53 -10.44 6.84
N ILE A 40 -3.23 -10.52 6.72
CA ILE A 40 -2.50 -10.17 5.51
C ILE A 40 -2.29 -11.47 4.74
N ARG A 41 -2.68 -11.47 3.47
CA ARG A 41 -2.60 -12.68 2.65
C ARG A 41 -1.66 -12.51 1.47
N GLU A 42 -1.20 -13.62 0.94
CA GLU A 42 -0.22 -13.61 -0.15
C GLU A 42 -0.81 -13.02 -1.44
N THR A 43 -2.08 -13.26 -1.69
CA THR A 43 -2.79 -12.69 -2.83
C THR A 43 -4.13 -12.13 -2.34
N PRO A 44 -4.80 -11.28 -3.11
CA PRO A 44 -6.06 -10.67 -2.68
C PRO A 44 -7.24 -11.64 -2.77
N ASP A 45 -7.19 -12.66 -1.97
CA ASP A 45 -8.15 -13.74 -1.98
C ASP A 45 -8.29 -14.29 -0.56
N GLY A 46 -9.51 -14.42 -0.09
CA GLY A 46 -9.75 -14.95 1.25
C GLY A 46 -9.25 -16.37 1.48
N ALA A 47 -8.98 -17.10 0.41
CA ALA A 47 -8.48 -18.46 0.51
C ALA A 47 -6.95 -18.52 0.39
N ALA A 48 -6.30 -17.40 0.15
CA ALA A 48 -4.86 -17.38 0.00
C ALA A 48 -4.14 -17.60 1.34
N PRO A 49 -2.90 -18.05 1.30
CA PRO A 49 -2.13 -18.25 2.53
C PRO A 49 -2.02 -16.97 3.33
N ALA A 50 -2.12 -17.07 4.63
CA ALA A 50 -1.96 -15.95 5.53
C ALA A 50 -0.49 -15.71 5.79
N LEU A 51 -0.06 -14.47 5.67
CA LEU A 51 1.32 -14.09 5.90
C LEU A 51 1.52 -13.44 7.27
N GLY A 52 0.47 -12.87 7.82
CA GLY A 52 0.57 -12.19 9.10
C GLY A 52 -0.77 -11.64 9.54
N GLN A 53 -0.77 -11.02 10.72
CA GLN A 53 -1.97 -10.46 11.34
C GLN A 53 -1.69 -9.05 11.82
N ILE A 54 -2.66 -8.17 11.67
CA ILE A 54 -2.56 -6.80 12.13
C ILE A 54 -3.62 -6.61 13.21
N PRO A 55 -3.22 -6.39 14.46
CA PRO A 55 -4.21 -6.16 15.52
C PRO A 55 -5.03 -4.91 15.23
N VAL A 56 -6.28 -4.94 15.63
CA VAL A 56 -7.16 -3.80 15.49
C VAL A 56 -6.52 -2.58 16.15
N GLY A 57 -6.66 -1.44 15.53
CA GLY A 57 -6.10 -0.19 16.06
C GLY A 57 -4.70 0.15 15.60
N ARG A 58 -3.99 -0.78 14.95
CA ARG A 58 -2.62 -0.52 14.51
C ARG A 58 -2.61 0.16 13.14
N ARG A 59 -1.54 0.90 12.89
CA ARG A 59 -1.35 1.58 11.61
C ARG A 59 -0.59 0.70 10.65
N VAL A 60 -0.90 0.81 9.37
CA VAL A 60 -0.19 0.12 8.31
C VAL A 60 -0.02 1.07 7.14
N LEU A 61 0.88 0.74 6.24
CA LEU A 61 1.06 1.52 5.02
C LEU A 61 0.42 0.79 3.86
N GLY A 62 -0.35 1.51 3.05
CA GLY A 62 -1.01 0.96 1.88
C GLY A 62 -0.35 1.41 0.60
N PHE A 63 -0.36 0.55 -0.40
CA PHE A 63 0.32 0.79 -1.67
C PHE A 63 -0.60 0.61 -2.87
N GLY A 64 -1.88 0.75 -2.68
CA GLY A 64 -2.85 0.65 -3.75
C GLY A 64 -3.82 -0.48 -3.53
N CYS A 65 -4.97 -0.38 -4.14
CA CYS A 65 -6.07 -1.32 -3.94
C CYS A 65 -6.60 -1.80 -5.27
N THR A 66 -7.25 -2.95 -5.27
CA THR A 66 -7.87 -3.51 -6.46
C THR A 66 -9.16 -4.22 -6.08
N ASN A 67 -10.13 -4.22 -6.98
CA ASN A 67 -11.31 -5.05 -6.82
C ASN A 67 -11.34 -6.15 -7.90
N ASP A 68 -10.26 -6.30 -8.63
CA ASP A 68 -10.13 -7.39 -9.59
C ASP A 68 -9.65 -8.62 -8.82
N THR A 69 -10.56 -9.21 -8.09
CA THR A 69 -10.28 -10.29 -7.15
C THR A 69 -11.34 -11.38 -7.34
N PRO A 70 -11.07 -12.61 -6.90
CA PRO A 70 -12.02 -13.71 -7.08
C PRO A 70 -13.40 -13.42 -6.53
N SER A 71 -13.50 -12.72 -5.40
CA SER A 71 -14.80 -12.42 -4.82
C SER A 71 -15.38 -11.09 -5.28
N GLY A 72 -14.62 -10.29 -6.01
CA GLY A 72 -15.05 -8.97 -6.40
C GLY A 72 -14.91 -7.93 -5.29
N LEU A 73 -14.42 -8.34 -4.13
CA LEU A 73 -14.24 -7.42 -3.01
C LEU A 73 -12.94 -6.67 -3.17
N THR A 74 -12.86 -5.48 -2.57
CA THR A 74 -11.67 -4.66 -2.68
C THR A 74 -10.62 -5.05 -1.64
N TRP A 75 -9.41 -5.23 -2.10
CA TRP A 75 -8.25 -5.54 -1.28
C TRP A 75 -7.17 -4.52 -1.54
N CYS A 76 -6.38 -4.23 -0.53
CA CYS A 76 -5.26 -3.29 -0.67
C CYS A 76 -3.96 -3.98 -0.31
N ARG A 77 -2.92 -3.63 -1.02
CA ARG A 77 -1.60 -4.12 -0.69
C ARG A 77 -1.09 -3.30 0.47
N VAL A 78 -0.64 -3.96 1.52
CA VAL A 78 -0.22 -3.27 2.75
C VAL A 78 1.10 -3.80 3.25
N LYS A 79 1.74 -2.98 4.08
CA LYS A 79 2.95 -3.37 4.79
C LYS A 79 2.76 -3.10 6.26
N PHE A 80 2.97 -4.12 7.07
CA PHE A 80 2.92 -4.02 8.51
C PHE A 80 4.21 -4.65 9.06
N GLY A 81 5.08 -3.83 9.62
CA GLY A 81 6.39 -4.31 10.02
C GLY A 81 7.16 -4.76 8.78
N ARG A 82 7.53 -6.01 8.74
CA ARG A 82 8.24 -6.58 7.58
C ARG A 82 7.32 -7.36 6.66
N THR A 83 6.07 -7.49 7.02
CA THR A 83 5.13 -8.29 6.25
C THR A 83 4.47 -7.43 5.20
N VAL A 84 4.53 -7.88 3.96
CA VAL A 84 3.88 -7.20 2.84
C VAL A 84 2.92 -8.19 2.20
N GLY A 85 1.71 -7.77 1.96
CA GLY A 85 0.70 -8.61 1.35
C GLY A 85 -0.61 -7.87 1.19
N TRP A 86 -1.70 -8.62 1.11
CA TRP A 86 -3.01 -8.08 0.78
C TRP A 86 -3.97 -8.20 1.95
N ALA A 87 -4.73 -7.12 2.20
CA ALA A 87 -5.72 -7.10 3.27
C ALA A 87 -7.02 -6.48 2.76
N ARG A 88 -8.15 -6.85 3.36
CA ARG A 88 -9.47 -6.37 2.94
C ARG A 88 -9.61 -4.88 3.19
N ARG A 89 -9.99 -4.15 2.17
CA ARG A 89 -10.11 -2.69 2.23
C ARG A 89 -11.13 -2.22 3.27
N ARG A 90 -12.17 -2.99 3.47
CA ARG A 90 -13.23 -2.57 4.40
C ARG A 90 -12.75 -2.37 5.84
N TYR A 91 -11.63 -2.94 6.21
CA TYR A 91 -11.09 -2.82 7.56
C TYR A 91 -9.95 -1.81 7.64
N LEU A 92 -9.74 -1.04 6.59
CA LEU A 92 -8.68 -0.05 6.55
C LEU A 92 -9.31 1.34 6.49
N THR A 93 -9.03 2.16 7.48
CA THR A 93 -9.52 3.53 7.53
C THR A 93 -8.36 4.47 7.27
N PRO A 94 -8.49 5.43 6.35
CA PRO A 94 -7.41 6.39 6.10
C PRO A 94 -7.04 7.08 7.42
N ASP A 95 -5.73 7.22 7.64
CA ASP A 95 -5.27 7.71 8.94
C ASP A 95 -4.49 9.04 8.82
#